data_3ab9d5030a6b002ee23210cfb9415877
#
_entry.id   3ab9d5030a6b002ee23210cfb9415877
#
_cell.length_a   1.000
_cell.length_b   1.000
_cell.length_c   1.000
_cell.angle_alpha   90.00
_cell.angle_beta   90.00
_cell.angle_gamma   90.00
#
_symmetry.space_group_name_H-M   'P 1'
#
loop_
_entity.id
_entity.type
_entity.pdbx_description
1 polymer ?
#
loop_
_entity_poly.entity_id
_entity_poly.type
_entity_poly.pdbx_seq_one_letter_code
_entity_poly.pdbx_strand_id
1 'polypeptide(L)'
;MNERTFVLKGTICYSNSLTELSITENGYLVCEDGRCAGVFDELPEKFAGISCTDFGDELIIPGLTDLHLHAPQYTFRASGMDLELLDWLNTYTFPQEARYENTEFAKEAYSVFAEDMKLSLIHI
;
A
#
# COMPACT_ATOMS: atom_id res chain seq x y z
N MET A 1 10.51 -2.75 -22.96
CA MET A 1 9.55 -2.60 -21.81
C MET A 1 8.60 -1.49 -22.21
N ASN A 2 7.31 -1.80 -22.31
CA ASN A 2 6.32 -0.74 -22.67
C ASN A 2 6.26 0.25 -21.54
N GLU A 3 6.69 1.45 -21.81
CA GLU A 3 6.49 2.63 -20.97
C GLU A 3 4.98 2.76 -20.74
N ARG A 4 4.57 2.57 -19.50
CA ARG A 4 3.15 2.61 -19.16
C ARG A 4 2.85 3.97 -18.56
N THR A 5 2.48 4.91 -19.44
CA THR A 5 1.97 6.21 -19.00
C THR A 5 0.46 6.14 -18.90
N PHE A 6 -0.08 6.60 -17.79
CA PHE A 6 -1.51 6.73 -17.56
C PHE A 6 -1.84 7.98 -16.74
N VAL A 7 -3.07 8.42 -16.82
CA VAL A 7 -3.58 9.58 -16.11
C VAL A 7 -4.76 9.16 -15.25
N LEU A 8 -4.78 9.63 -14.01
CA LEU A 8 -5.91 9.51 -13.10
C LEU A 8 -6.46 10.90 -12.85
N LYS A 9 -7.80 11.05 -12.83
CA LYS A 9 -8.47 12.30 -12.53
C LYS A 9 -9.39 12.12 -11.32
N GLY A 10 -9.38 13.08 -10.40
CA GLY A 10 -10.18 13.07 -9.19
C GLY A 10 -9.71 14.13 -8.19
N THR A 11 -10.10 13.99 -6.92
CA THR A 11 -9.56 14.82 -5.85
C THR A 11 -8.27 14.20 -5.33
N ILE A 12 -7.13 14.83 -5.62
CA ILE A 12 -5.80 14.31 -5.31
C ILE A 12 -5.30 14.96 -4.03
N CYS A 13 -4.95 14.14 -3.02
CA CYS A 13 -4.46 14.60 -1.73
C CYS A 13 -3.15 13.90 -1.38
N TYR A 14 -2.11 14.68 -1.12
CA TYR A 14 -0.80 14.17 -0.75
C TYR A 14 -0.04 15.14 0.16
N SER A 15 0.98 14.64 0.84
CA SER A 15 1.80 15.44 1.74
C SER A 15 3.07 15.93 1.04
N ASN A 16 3.29 17.24 1.02
CA ASN A 16 4.53 17.86 0.53
C ASN A 16 5.63 17.85 1.59
N SER A 17 5.25 17.84 2.86
CA SER A 17 6.15 17.84 4.01
C SER A 17 5.47 17.20 5.22
N LEU A 18 6.17 17.11 6.35
CA LEU A 18 5.59 16.59 7.60
C LEU A 18 4.42 17.42 8.15
N THR A 19 4.26 18.65 7.69
CA THR A 19 3.28 19.61 8.24
C THR A 19 2.35 20.20 7.18
N GLU A 20 2.51 19.80 5.90
CA GLU A 20 1.79 20.41 4.80
C GLU A 20 1.09 19.34 3.95
N LEU A 21 -0.20 19.51 3.77
CA LEU A 21 -1.07 18.69 2.95
C LEU A 21 -1.51 19.50 1.73
N SER A 22 -1.32 18.94 0.54
CA SER A 22 -1.81 19.51 -0.72
C SER A 22 -3.04 18.78 -1.18
N ILE A 23 -4.04 19.53 -1.62
CA ILE A 23 -5.28 19.03 -2.19
C ILE A 23 -5.50 19.71 -3.54
N THR A 24 -5.70 18.90 -4.58
CA THR A 24 -6.06 19.36 -5.92
C THR A 24 -7.42 18.73 -6.28
N GLU A 25 -8.47 19.54 -6.22
CA GLU A 25 -9.83 19.10 -6.56
C GLU A 25 -9.97 18.97 -8.08
N ASN A 26 -10.60 17.89 -8.54
CA ASN A 26 -10.80 17.61 -9.97
C ASN A 26 -9.51 17.70 -10.80
N GLY A 27 -8.38 17.36 -10.18
CA GLY A 27 -7.05 17.43 -10.75
C GLY A 27 -6.63 16.16 -11.49
N TYR A 28 -5.44 16.20 -12.06
CA TYR A 28 -4.84 15.14 -12.84
C TYR A 28 -3.55 14.65 -12.19
N LEU A 29 -3.49 13.37 -11.86
CA LEU A 29 -2.27 12.66 -11.47
C LEU A 29 -1.73 11.93 -12.69
N VAL A 30 -0.51 12.24 -13.10
CA VAL A 30 0.16 11.56 -14.21
C VAL A 30 1.20 10.60 -13.67
N CYS A 31 1.13 9.35 -14.12
CA CYS A 31 2.13 8.33 -13.86
C CYS A 31 2.84 8.00 -15.17
N GLU A 32 4.18 8.06 -15.15
CA GLU A 32 5.05 7.78 -16.28
C GLU A 32 6.14 6.79 -15.81
N ASP A 33 6.24 5.65 -16.47
CA ASP A 33 7.22 4.58 -16.14
C ASP A 33 7.22 4.15 -14.67
N GLY A 34 6.03 4.03 -14.08
CA GLY A 34 5.85 3.61 -12.69
C GLY A 34 6.21 4.69 -11.65
N ARG A 35 6.37 5.94 -12.08
CA ARG A 35 6.64 7.08 -11.21
C ARG A 35 5.59 8.17 -11.38
N CYS A 36 5.30 8.89 -10.31
CA CYS A 36 4.48 10.09 -10.39
C CYS A 36 5.25 11.18 -11.14
N ALA A 37 4.75 11.58 -12.31
CA ALA A 37 5.30 12.68 -13.10
C ALA A 37 4.81 14.05 -12.61
N GLY A 38 3.69 14.08 -11.86
CA GLY A 38 3.17 15.27 -11.21
C GLY A 38 1.66 15.22 -10.99
N VAL A 39 1.20 16.19 -10.21
CA VAL A 39 -0.21 16.52 -9.97
C VAL A 39 -0.48 17.88 -10.61
N PHE A 40 -1.56 18.01 -11.37
CA PHE A 40 -1.87 19.18 -12.18
C PHE A 40 -3.34 19.55 -12.05
N ASP A 41 -3.66 20.84 -12.00
CA ASP A 41 -5.02 21.35 -12.08
C ASP A 41 -5.59 21.17 -13.50
N GLU A 42 -4.74 21.33 -14.53
CA GLU A 42 -5.07 21.10 -15.93
C GLU A 42 -4.06 20.12 -16.54
N LEU A 43 -4.53 19.15 -17.32
CA LEU A 43 -3.67 18.17 -17.96
C LEU A 43 -2.71 18.82 -18.93
N PRO A 44 -1.38 18.73 -18.73
CA PRO A 44 -0.41 19.29 -19.66
C PRO A 44 -0.54 18.71 -21.07
N GLU A 45 -0.37 19.55 -22.08
CA GLU A 45 -0.57 19.21 -23.50
C GLU A 45 0.27 18.00 -23.94
N LYS A 46 1.45 17.81 -23.37
CA LYS A 46 2.31 16.65 -23.64
C LYS A 46 1.70 15.30 -23.25
N PHE A 47 0.68 15.30 -22.39
CA PHE A 47 -0.06 14.11 -21.97
C PHE A 47 -1.46 14.03 -22.63
N ALA A 48 -1.78 14.95 -23.53
CA ALA A 48 -3.04 14.92 -24.28
C ALA A 48 -3.15 13.62 -25.09
N GLY A 49 -4.31 12.97 -24.99
CA GLY A 49 -4.56 11.70 -25.69
C GLY A 49 -4.08 10.44 -24.95
N ILE A 50 -3.44 10.57 -23.80
CA ILE A 50 -3.15 9.42 -22.90
C ILE A 50 -4.45 8.97 -22.24
N SER A 51 -4.59 7.64 -22.04
CA SER A 51 -5.73 7.07 -21.34
C SER A 51 -5.87 7.67 -19.94
N CYS A 52 -7.03 8.29 -19.67
CA CYS A 52 -7.37 8.89 -18.39
C CYS A 52 -8.52 8.11 -17.75
N THR A 53 -8.33 7.69 -16.50
CA THR A 53 -9.40 7.15 -15.67
C THR A 53 -9.92 8.27 -14.79
N ASP A 54 -11.20 8.61 -14.95
CA ASP A 54 -11.87 9.65 -14.15
C ASP A 54 -12.62 8.98 -12.98
N PHE A 55 -12.24 9.34 -11.76
CA PHE A 55 -12.82 8.87 -10.51
C PHE A 55 -13.88 9.83 -9.95
N GLY A 56 -14.21 10.92 -10.68
CA GLY A 56 -15.19 11.91 -10.22
C GLY A 56 -14.78 12.54 -8.89
N ASP A 57 -15.65 12.40 -7.90
CA ASP A 57 -15.47 12.99 -6.57
C ASP A 57 -14.63 12.09 -5.62
N GLU A 58 -14.15 10.95 -6.08
CA GLU A 58 -13.33 10.04 -5.25
C GLU A 58 -11.97 10.64 -4.93
N LEU A 59 -11.47 10.27 -3.73
CA LEU A 59 -10.18 10.73 -3.24
C LEU A 59 -9.05 9.83 -3.73
N ILE A 60 -8.05 10.42 -4.37
CA ILE A 60 -6.81 9.77 -4.79
C ILE A 60 -5.72 10.15 -3.79
N ILE A 61 -5.16 9.17 -3.10
CA ILE A 61 -4.07 9.34 -2.13
C ILE A 61 -2.88 8.43 -2.49
N PRO A 62 -1.65 8.76 -2.06
CA PRO A 62 -0.54 7.81 -2.11
C PRO A 62 -0.85 6.56 -1.32
N GLY A 63 -0.36 5.42 -1.79
CA GLY A 63 -0.41 4.18 -1.01
C GLY A 63 0.32 4.35 0.33
N LEU A 64 -0.17 3.67 1.35
CA LEU A 64 0.47 3.64 2.66
C LEU A 64 1.73 2.77 2.61
N THR A 65 2.72 3.08 3.43
CA THR A 65 3.96 2.29 3.54
C THR A 65 4.14 1.85 4.98
N ASP A 66 4.29 0.54 5.19
CA ASP A 66 4.66 -0.04 6.47
C ASP A 66 6.14 -0.44 6.44
N LEU A 67 6.94 0.23 7.25
CA LEU A 67 8.39 -0.01 7.35
C LEU A 67 8.77 -0.95 8.49
N HIS A 68 7.81 -1.41 9.29
CA HIS A 68 8.05 -2.32 10.40
C HIS A 68 6.90 -3.29 10.57
N LEU A 69 7.04 -4.46 10.02
CA LEU A 69 6.07 -5.54 10.16
C LEU A 69 6.75 -6.90 10.38
N HIS A 70 5.99 -7.82 10.94
CA HIS A 70 6.41 -9.20 11.19
C HIS A 70 5.48 -10.16 10.46
N ALA A 71 5.74 -10.38 9.17
CA ALA A 71 4.90 -11.22 8.32
C ALA A 71 4.59 -12.62 8.89
N PRO A 72 5.54 -13.33 9.57
CA PRO A 72 5.23 -14.62 10.20
C PRO A 72 4.15 -14.54 11.28
N GLN A 73 3.97 -13.38 11.90
CA GLN A 73 2.99 -13.19 12.98
C GLN A 73 1.57 -12.93 12.47
N TYR A 74 1.42 -12.75 11.17
CA TYR A 74 0.13 -12.46 10.55
C TYR A 74 -0.92 -13.54 10.82
N THR A 75 -0.54 -14.82 10.82
CA THR A 75 -1.46 -15.95 11.01
C THR A 75 -2.03 -16.06 12.42
N PHE A 76 -1.38 -15.46 13.41
CA PHE A 76 -1.84 -15.48 14.82
C PHE A 76 -1.99 -14.06 15.41
N ARG A 77 -2.16 -13.06 14.55
CA ARG A 77 -2.44 -11.69 14.98
C ARG A 77 -3.61 -11.63 15.94
N ALA A 78 -3.55 -10.72 16.91
CA ALA A 78 -4.51 -10.54 18.00
C ALA A 78 -4.65 -11.75 18.97
N SER A 79 -3.74 -12.74 18.90
CA SER A 79 -3.70 -13.83 19.88
C SER A 79 -2.90 -13.44 21.11
N GLY A 80 -3.39 -13.80 22.32
CA GLY A 80 -2.68 -13.57 23.58
C GLY A 80 -2.49 -12.11 23.97
N MET A 81 -3.41 -11.24 23.58
CA MET A 81 -3.34 -9.79 23.84
C MET A 81 -3.38 -9.42 25.34
N ASP A 82 -3.69 -10.37 26.20
CA ASP A 82 -3.73 -10.27 27.67
C ASP A 82 -2.43 -10.70 28.35
N LEU A 83 -1.45 -11.18 27.57
CA LEU A 83 -0.16 -11.64 28.09
C LEU A 83 0.89 -10.54 28.08
N GLU A 84 1.84 -10.62 29.03
CA GLU A 84 3.05 -9.82 28.95
C GLU A 84 3.96 -10.30 27.80
N LEU A 85 4.86 -9.43 27.36
CA LEU A 85 5.67 -9.68 26.15
C LEU A 85 6.40 -11.02 26.15
N LEU A 86 7.08 -11.37 27.24
CA LEU A 86 7.86 -12.62 27.28
C LEU A 86 6.96 -13.87 27.31
N ASP A 87 5.83 -13.80 27.99
CA ASP A 87 4.86 -14.88 28.02
C ASP A 87 4.19 -15.03 26.66
N TRP A 88 3.86 -13.93 25.99
CA TRP A 88 3.34 -13.93 24.63
C TRP A 88 4.34 -14.53 23.62
N LEU A 89 5.62 -14.14 23.69
CA LEU A 89 6.66 -14.68 22.83
C LEU A 89 6.79 -16.20 22.99
N ASN A 90 6.82 -16.71 24.23
CA ASN A 90 7.00 -18.13 24.51
C ASN A 90 5.73 -18.96 24.20
N THR A 91 4.53 -18.40 24.42
CA THR A 91 3.27 -19.13 24.28
C THR A 91 2.75 -19.13 22.85
N TYR A 92 2.90 -18.02 22.13
CA TYR A 92 2.37 -17.85 20.77
C TYR A 92 3.46 -17.67 19.72
N THR A 93 4.34 -16.68 19.86
CA THR A 93 5.21 -16.26 18.78
C THR A 93 6.17 -17.37 18.35
N PHE A 94 7.01 -17.83 19.26
CA PHE A 94 8.02 -18.85 18.90
C PHE A 94 7.41 -20.17 18.42
N PRO A 95 6.35 -20.73 19.06
CA PRO A 95 5.71 -21.93 18.55
C PRO A 95 5.04 -21.75 17.17
N GLN A 96 4.43 -20.60 16.91
CA GLN A 96 3.78 -20.34 15.63
C GLN A 96 4.79 -20.05 14.53
N GLU A 97 5.83 -19.28 14.81
CA GLU A 97 6.90 -19.00 13.85
C GLU A 97 7.68 -20.26 13.49
N ALA A 98 7.87 -21.21 14.41
CA ALA A 98 8.51 -22.51 14.12
C ALA A 98 7.76 -23.32 13.04
N ARG A 99 6.45 -23.09 12.83
CA ARG A 99 5.65 -23.74 11.78
C ARG A 99 6.10 -23.38 10.36
N TYR A 100 6.78 -22.24 10.21
CA TYR A 100 7.31 -21.78 8.93
C TYR A 100 8.51 -22.59 8.41
N GLU A 101 9.04 -23.54 9.20
CA GLU A 101 9.94 -24.58 8.72
C GLU A 101 9.25 -25.44 7.63
N ASN A 102 7.93 -25.60 7.70
CA ASN A 102 7.14 -26.19 6.64
C ASN A 102 6.93 -25.19 5.51
N THR A 103 7.59 -25.41 4.38
CA THR A 103 7.58 -24.48 3.24
C THR A 103 6.21 -24.31 2.58
N GLU A 104 5.35 -25.33 2.60
CA GLU A 104 3.99 -25.22 2.07
C GLU A 104 3.14 -24.32 2.97
N PHE A 105 3.23 -24.49 4.30
CA PHE A 105 2.58 -23.60 5.24
C PHE A 105 3.08 -22.15 5.08
N ALA A 106 4.39 -21.96 4.98
CA ALA A 106 4.98 -20.63 4.78
C ALA A 106 4.47 -19.97 3.51
N LYS A 107 4.42 -20.70 2.41
CA LYS A 107 3.92 -20.22 1.11
C LYS A 107 2.46 -19.79 1.18
N GLU A 108 1.60 -20.61 1.78
CA GLU A 108 0.18 -20.30 1.96
C GLU A 108 0.01 -19.04 2.82
N ALA A 109 0.65 -19.01 4.00
CA ALA A 109 0.56 -17.89 4.93
C ALA A 109 1.04 -16.56 4.32
N TYR A 110 2.17 -16.56 3.62
CA TYR A 110 2.69 -15.37 2.96
C TYR A 110 1.87 -14.96 1.74
N SER A 111 1.23 -15.90 1.05
CA SER A 111 0.32 -15.55 -0.05
C SER A 111 -0.90 -14.79 0.46
N VAL A 112 -1.55 -15.29 1.52
CA VAL A 112 -2.69 -14.60 2.15
C VAL A 112 -2.26 -13.23 2.69
N PHE A 113 -1.14 -13.16 3.39
CA PHE A 113 -0.59 -11.90 3.88
C PHE A 113 -0.38 -10.89 2.75
N ALA A 114 0.25 -11.29 1.64
CA ALA A 114 0.53 -10.41 0.50
C ALA A 114 -0.74 -9.94 -0.22
N GLU A 115 -1.77 -10.77 -0.28
CA GLU A 115 -3.07 -10.38 -0.83
C GLU A 115 -3.78 -9.35 0.05
N ASP A 116 -3.81 -9.56 1.36
CA ASP A 116 -4.41 -8.62 2.29
C ASP A 116 -3.65 -7.28 2.32
N MET A 117 -2.30 -7.30 2.20
CA MET A 117 -1.51 -6.08 2.08
C MET A 117 -1.85 -5.29 0.82
N LYS A 118 -2.06 -5.96 -0.32
CA LYS A 118 -2.53 -5.28 -1.55
C LYS A 118 -3.90 -4.66 -1.38
N LEU A 119 -4.83 -5.35 -0.74
CA LEU A 119 -6.19 -4.85 -0.48
C LEU A 119 -6.20 -3.67 0.49
N SER A 120 -5.28 -3.64 1.45
CA SER A 120 -5.16 -2.55 2.42
C SER A 120 -4.44 -1.31 1.86
N LEU A 121 -3.96 -1.35 0.59
CA LEU A 121 -3.16 -0.30 -0.04
C LEU A 121 -1.84 0.01 0.70
N ILE A 122 -1.34 -0.93 1.50
CA ILE A 122 -0.06 -0.80 2.20
C ILE A 122 1.04 -1.43 1.35
N HIS A 123 2.10 -0.68 1.12
CA HIS A 123 3.33 -1.13 0.47
C HIS A 123 4.39 -1.46 1.54
N ILE A 124 5.16 -2.50 1.29
CA ILE A 124 6.24 -2.96 2.16
C ILE A 124 7.57 -2.59 1.53
#